data_f626926f58a56a6e274dc29ded6cdbb6
#
_entry.id   f626926f58a56a6e274dc29ded6cdbb6
#
_cell.length_a   1.000
_cell.length_b   1.000
_cell.length_c   1.000
_cell.angle_alpha   90.00
_cell.angle_beta   90.00
_cell.angle_gamma   90.00
#
_symmetry.space_group_name_H-M   'P 1'
#
loop_
_entity.id
_entity.type
_entity.pdbx_description
1 polymer ?
#
loop_
_entity_poly.entity_id
_entity_poly.type
_entity_poly.pdbx_seq_one_letter_code
_entity_poly.pdbx_strand_id
1 'polypeptide(L)'
;MNNYGIDIWGDDNFVIENGLVKVNYSNKPSLISIVKDIRDKGNKGPLTLRFPHLTIKQINKLYNAFNKSIEEYDYSGNFNAVFPLKVNQLPNFIHPMLNNIKSLNYGLEAGSKAELFIAMAYNNNNAPITVNGFKDKDMITLGFIAKQQGHDITLTLEGINELETIIEVQKELNLPPPNIGLRVRLHSGGSGTWAKSGGMNSKFGLSATEILEAYDILKDNNLLEYFTMLHFHIGSSMNHIAPLKKALKESGHIYAQLRKMGAINLKSINIGGGLAIEYSQFKNTKEYSLEEFSNDVVFTLQTIAKNKDVLAPDIFIESGRFIAAPNSVLIAPVLELFSSEYEESNLKLKDNNPDIITELYALYKEVNIKSAREFMHDALEHLESILTLFDLGYVDLQDRSNAEILTNLIIKNAIELLEVNDYIELKKYEDRIQEKYLLNFSIFQSLPDFWGIDQEFPIMPITHLDKIATRS
;
A
#
# COMPACT_ATOMS: atom_id res chain seq x y z
N MET A 1 12.42 22.20 13.44
CA MET A 1 10.96 21.93 13.49
C MET A 1 10.77 20.51 13.04
N ASN A 2 10.00 19.72 13.78
CA ASN A 2 9.63 18.38 13.32
C ASN A 2 8.62 18.54 12.18
N ASN A 3 8.95 18.11 10.95
CA ASN A 3 8.07 18.17 9.79
C ASN A 3 7.26 16.88 9.60
N TYR A 4 7.31 15.97 10.57
CA TYR A 4 6.61 14.67 10.52
C TYR A 4 6.84 13.88 9.23
N GLY A 5 8.00 14.04 8.62
CA GLY A 5 8.37 13.37 7.38
C GLY A 5 7.57 13.78 6.15
N ILE A 6 6.85 14.91 6.15
CA ILE A 6 6.03 15.35 5.01
C ILE A 6 6.85 15.50 3.72
N ASP A 7 8.14 15.83 3.83
CA ASP A 7 9.06 15.91 2.68
C ASP A 7 9.39 14.51 2.12
N ILE A 8 9.15 13.44 2.88
CA ILE A 8 9.38 12.06 2.50
C ILE A 8 8.11 11.47 1.87
N TRP A 9 7.02 11.41 2.64
CA TRP A 9 5.76 10.76 2.21
C TRP A 9 4.82 11.67 1.42
N GLY A 10 4.97 12.98 1.54
CA GLY A 10 4.01 13.96 0.99
C GLY A 10 4.06 14.11 -0.53
N ASP A 11 5.16 13.73 -1.19
CA ASP A 11 5.33 13.75 -2.66
C ASP A 11 4.91 15.11 -3.27
N ASP A 12 5.28 16.22 -2.62
CA ASP A 12 4.88 17.61 -2.99
C ASP A 12 3.36 17.83 -3.08
N ASN A 13 2.54 16.93 -2.56
CA ASN A 13 1.09 17.09 -2.56
C ASN A 13 0.61 17.95 -1.38
N PHE A 14 1.36 17.92 -0.29
CA PHE A 14 1.10 18.69 0.92
C PHE A 14 2.34 19.45 1.36
N VAL A 15 2.15 20.66 1.91
CA VAL A 15 3.23 21.51 2.41
C VAL A 15 2.85 22.10 3.78
N ILE A 16 3.86 22.43 4.58
CA ILE A 16 3.66 23.15 5.84
C ILE A 16 3.99 24.62 5.59
N GLU A 17 3.00 25.49 5.71
CA GLU A 17 3.17 26.95 5.64
C GLU A 17 2.44 27.62 6.80
N ASN A 18 3.13 28.49 7.54
CA ASN A 18 2.62 29.21 8.71
C ASN A 18 2.01 28.28 9.78
N GLY A 19 2.69 27.16 10.06
CA GLY A 19 2.25 26.17 11.05
C GLY A 19 1.02 25.35 10.66
N LEU A 20 0.59 25.39 9.40
CA LEU A 20 -0.60 24.69 8.88
C LEU A 20 -0.21 23.75 7.74
N VAL A 21 -0.84 22.56 7.74
CA VAL A 21 -0.79 21.67 6.56
C VAL A 21 -1.69 22.23 5.47
N LYS A 22 -1.14 22.44 4.30
CA LYS A 22 -1.85 22.93 3.11
C LYS A 22 -1.76 21.94 1.96
N VAL A 23 -2.82 21.87 1.16
CA VAL A 23 -2.79 21.14 -0.11
C VAL A 23 -2.00 21.95 -1.12
N ASN A 24 -0.96 21.38 -1.72
CA ASN A 24 -0.11 22.08 -2.68
C ASN A 24 -0.76 22.14 -4.08
N TYR A 25 -1.87 22.84 -4.17
CA TYR A 25 -2.65 22.98 -5.40
C TYR A 25 -3.38 24.34 -5.44
N SER A 26 -3.35 25.01 -6.59
CA SER A 26 -4.04 26.29 -6.80
C SER A 26 -3.72 27.33 -5.70
N ASN A 27 -4.73 27.77 -4.94
CA ASN A 27 -4.62 28.76 -3.86
C ASN A 27 -4.10 28.17 -2.53
N LYS A 28 -3.61 26.94 -2.52
CA LYS A 28 -3.07 26.22 -1.34
C LYS A 28 -3.99 26.28 -0.10
N PRO A 29 -5.21 25.74 -0.18
CA PRO A 29 -6.11 25.73 0.98
C PRO A 29 -5.50 24.92 2.12
N SER A 30 -5.65 25.39 3.37
CA SER A 30 -5.21 24.62 4.53
C SER A 30 -6.23 23.53 4.87
N LEU A 31 -5.77 22.37 5.35
CA LEU A 31 -6.67 21.29 5.78
C LEU A 31 -7.61 21.77 6.89
N ILE A 32 -7.12 22.60 7.81
CA ILE A 32 -7.97 23.11 8.90
C ILE A 32 -9.06 24.07 8.41
N SER A 33 -8.83 24.85 7.33
CA SER A 33 -9.90 25.69 6.76
C SER A 33 -11.00 24.85 6.14
N ILE A 34 -10.63 23.78 5.41
CA ILE A 34 -11.59 22.83 4.84
C ILE A 34 -12.42 22.15 5.94
N VAL A 35 -11.75 21.72 7.03
CA VAL A 35 -12.42 21.11 8.19
C VAL A 35 -13.42 22.08 8.83
N LYS A 36 -13.05 23.36 9.01
CA LYS A 36 -13.94 24.37 9.58
C LYS A 36 -15.18 24.58 8.71
N ASP A 37 -14.99 24.74 7.40
CA ASP A 37 -16.12 24.91 6.46
C ASP A 37 -17.11 23.74 6.49
N ILE A 38 -16.59 22.50 6.67
CA ILE A 38 -17.43 21.30 6.78
C ILE A 38 -18.15 21.25 8.15
N ARG A 39 -17.47 21.64 9.23
CA ARG A 39 -18.04 21.65 10.58
C ARG A 39 -19.10 22.74 10.75
N ASP A 40 -18.94 23.89 10.12
CA ASP A 40 -19.92 24.97 10.12
C ASP A 40 -21.24 24.53 9.42
N LYS A 41 -21.16 23.52 8.56
CA LYS A 41 -22.33 22.85 7.94
C LYS A 41 -22.92 21.72 8.79
N GLY A 42 -22.48 21.56 10.04
CA GLY A 42 -23.02 20.61 11.01
C GLY A 42 -22.36 19.24 11.10
N ASN A 43 -21.32 18.96 10.32
CA ASN A 43 -20.58 17.69 10.38
C ASN A 43 -19.50 17.74 11.47
N LYS A 44 -19.64 16.95 12.55
CA LYS A 44 -18.74 16.98 13.71
C LYS A 44 -17.79 15.78 13.82
N GLY A 45 -18.00 14.72 13.06
CA GLY A 45 -17.23 13.47 13.13
C GLY A 45 -15.86 13.54 12.46
N PRO A 46 -15.17 12.40 12.37
CA PRO A 46 -13.99 12.26 11.53
C PRO A 46 -14.33 12.48 10.07
N LEU A 47 -13.37 12.97 9.29
CA LEU A 47 -13.57 13.35 7.89
C LEU A 47 -12.56 12.61 7.02
N THR A 48 -13.03 11.96 5.98
CA THR A 48 -12.16 11.52 4.88
C THR A 48 -12.25 12.56 3.76
N LEU A 49 -11.21 13.37 3.63
CA LEU A 49 -11.09 14.32 2.52
C LEU A 49 -10.51 13.61 1.30
N ARG A 50 -11.11 13.84 0.13
CA ARG A 50 -10.63 13.28 -1.13
C ARG A 50 -10.16 14.39 -2.08
N PHE A 51 -9.06 14.11 -2.77
CA PHE A 51 -8.36 15.05 -3.65
C PHE A 51 -8.22 14.44 -5.05
N PRO A 52 -9.28 14.42 -5.89
CA PRO A 52 -9.25 13.76 -7.20
C PRO A 52 -8.13 14.27 -8.13
N HIS A 53 -7.72 15.53 -8.01
CA HIS A 53 -6.62 16.09 -8.78
C HIS A 53 -5.27 15.41 -8.48
N LEU A 54 -5.08 14.83 -7.28
CA LEU A 54 -3.85 14.08 -6.95
C LEU A 54 -3.82 12.74 -7.69
N THR A 55 -4.95 12.08 -7.86
CA THR A 55 -5.07 10.88 -8.71
C THR A 55 -4.66 11.19 -10.15
N ILE A 56 -5.17 12.30 -10.71
CA ILE A 56 -4.83 12.74 -12.07
C ILE A 56 -3.35 13.10 -12.18
N LYS A 57 -2.79 13.76 -11.17
CA LYS A 57 -1.34 14.07 -11.09
C LYS A 57 -0.50 12.80 -11.15
N GLN A 58 -0.89 11.74 -10.41
CA GLN A 58 -0.15 10.48 -10.40
C GLN A 58 -0.23 9.74 -11.75
N ILE A 59 -1.39 9.73 -12.39
CA ILE A 59 -1.55 9.17 -13.73
C ILE A 59 -0.65 9.91 -14.73
N ASN A 60 -0.66 11.23 -14.72
CA ASN A 60 0.20 12.04 -15.59
C ASN A 60 1.69 11.81 -15.31
N LYS A 61 2.11 11.71 -14.03
CA LYS A 61 3.49 11.36 -13.69
C LYS A 61 3.90 10.02 -14.31
N LEU A 62 3.02 9.01 -14.21
CA LEU A 62 3.26 7.68 -14.75
C LEU A 62 3.44 7.71 -16.28
N TYR A 63 2.52 8.34 -17.00
CA TYR A 63 2.60 8.47 -18.45
C TYR A 63 3.83 9.27 -18.89
N ASN A 64 4.14 10.37 -18.22
CA ASN A 64 5.31 11.20 -18.56
C ASN A 64 6.62 10.42 -18.38
N ALA A 65 6.76 9.63 -17.29
CA ALA A 65 7.96 8.84 -17.07
C ALA A 65 8.13 7.76 -18.16
N PHE A 66 7.08 7.02 -18.50
CA PHE A 66 7.16 6.00 -19.53
C PHE A 66 7.35 6.60 -20.94
N ASN A 67 6.65 7.67 -21.29
CA ASN A 67 6.83 8.33 -22.59
C ASN A 67 8.26 8.85 -22.76
N LYS A 68 8.83 9.45 -21.70
CA LYS A 68 10.24 9.87 -21.72
C LYS A 68 11.19 8.71 -21.93
N SER A 69 10.97 7.58 -21.26
CA SER A 69 11.80 6.37 -21.43
C SER A 69 11.64 5.79 -22.83
N ILE A 70 10.42 5.77 -23.39
CA ILE A 70 10.13 5.31 -24.76
C ILE A 70 10.90 6.13 -25.78
N GLU A 71 10.90 7.48 -25.63
CA GLU A 71 11.65 8.37 -26.50
C GLU A 71 13.17 8.17 -26.33
N GLU A 72 13.67 8.07 -25.11
CA GLU A 72 15.10 7.93 -24.81
C GLU A 72 15.71 6.63 -25.40
N TYR A 73 14.96 5.53 -25.36
CA TYR A 73 15.43 4.23 -25.85
C TYR A 73 14.97 3.89 -27.28
N ASP A 74 14.31 4.81 -27.98
CA ASP A 74 13.72 4.57 -29.31
C ASP A 74 12.87 3.27 -29.31
N TYR A 75 11.97 3.17 -28.33
CA TYR A 75 11.12 2.00 -28.13
C TYR A 75 9.96 1.99 -29.10
N SER A 76 9.78 0.88 -29.83
CA SER A 76 8.76 0.78 -30.89
C SER A 76 7.35 0.43 -30.40
N GLY A 77 7.21 -0.02 -29.15
CA GLY A 77 5.91 -0.31 -28.53
C GLY A 77 5.32 0.90 -27.83
N ASN A 78 4.05 0.81 -27.43
CA ASN A 78 3.30 1.86 -26.75
C ASN A 78 3.25 1.60 -25.25
N PHE A 79 2.94 2.66 -24.47
CA PHE A 79 2.61 2.55 -23.05
C PHE A 79 1.11 2.67 -22.84
N ASN A 80 0.55 1.76 -22.06
CA ASN A 80 -0.84 1.71 -21.63
C ASN A 80 -0.90 1.46 -20.13
N ALA A 81 -1.95 1.94 -19.48
CA ALA A 81 -2.20 1.62 -18.09
C ALA A 81 -3.68 1.39 -17.81
N VAL A 82 -3.97 0.58 -16.80
CA VAL A 82 -5.32 0.27 -16.35
C VAL A 82 -5.41 0.42 -14.84
N PHE A 83 -6.52 0.98 -14.34
CA PHE A 83 -6.74 1.11 -12.92
C PHE A 83 -7.46 -0.12 -12.37
N PRO A 84 -6.89 -0.85 -11.40
CA PRO A 84 -7.53 -1.99 -10.79
C PRO A 84 -8.66 -1.55 -9.83
N LEU A 85 -9.90 -1.88 -10.20
CA LEU A 85 -11.10 -1.46 -9.49
C LEU A 85 -11.16 -1.93 -8.04
N LYS A 86 -10.53 -3.08 -7.72
CA LYS A 86 -10.39 -3.57 -6.33
C LYS A 86 -9.77 -2.56 -5.36
N VAL A 87 -8.97 -1.62 -5.86
CA VAL A 87 -8.30 -0.60 -5.03
C VAL A 87 -9.28 0.47 -4.57
N ASN A 88 -10.11 0.98 -5.47
CA ASN A 88 -11.18 1.92 -5.16
C ASN A 88 -12.20 1.97 -6.30
N GLN A 89 -13.37 1.39 -6.08
CA GLN A 89 -14.46 1.31 -7.07
C GLN A 89 -15.58 2.34 -6.84
N LEU A 90 -15.41 3.25 -5.90
CA LEU A 90 -16.42 4.24 -5.57
C LEU A 90 -16.64 5.24 -6.73
N PRO A 91 -17.89 5.58 -7.06
CA PRO A 91 -18.19 6.53 -8.15
C PRO A 91 -17.51 7.89 -7.98
N ASN A 92 -17.39 8.40 -6.75
CA ASN A 92 -16.74 9.66 -6.45
C ASN A 92 -15.20 9.63 -6.59
N PHE A 93 -14.60 8.46 -6.78
CA PHE A 93 -13.22 8.29 -7.17
C PHE A 93 -13.10 8.06 -8.70
N ILE A 94 -13.86 7.11 -9.24
CA ILE A 94 -13.76 6.69 -10.65
C ILE A 94 -14.19 7.79 -11.62
N HIS A 95 -15.32 8.46 -11.38
CA HIS A 95 -15.84 9.48 -12.29
C HIS A 95 -14.87 10.67 -12.48
N PRO A 96 -14.38 11.33 -11.40
CA PRO A 96 -13.42 12.42 -11.56
C PRO A 96 -12.13 11.96 -12.25
N MET A 97 -11.67 10.76 -11.96
CA MET A 97 -10.49 10.19 -12.60
C MET A 97 -10.69 10.06 -14.11
N LEU A 98 -11.68 9.27 -14.57
CA LEU A 98 -11.89 8.98 -15.98
C LEU A 98 -12.26 10.23 -16.79
N ASN A 99 -13.03 11.14 -16.22
CA ASN A 99 -13.45 12.37 -16.93
C ASN A 99 -12.30 13.31 -17.26
N ASN A 100 -11.22 13.30 -16.48
CA ASN A 100 -10.09 14.22 -16.64
C ASN A 100 -8.89 13.62 -17.39
N ILE A 101 -8.95 12.32 -17.78
CA ILE A 101 -7.84 11.63 -18.49
C ILE A 101 -8.28 11.07 -19.84
N LYS A 102 -9.36 11.60 -20.44
CA LYS A 102 -9.91 11.13 -21.72
C LYS A 102 -8.92 11.16 -22.90
N SER A 103 -7.88 12.00 -22.79
CA SER A 103 -6.82 12.09 -23.80
C SER A 103 -5.77 10.97 -23.68
N LEU A 104 -5.78 10.23 -22.57
CA LEU A 104 -4.89 9.11 -22.33
C LEU A 104 -5.63 7.80 -22.59
N ASN A 105 -4.91 6.80 -23.10
CA ASN A 105 -5.45 5.44 -23.26
C ASN A 105 -5.42 4.71 -21.90
N TYR A 106 -6.09 5.26 -20.89
CA TYR A 106 -6.12 4.75 -19.53
C TYR A 106 -7.44 4.02 -19.27
N GLY A 107 -7.33 2.72 -19.03
CA GLY A 107 -8.46 1.83 -18.87
C GLY A 107 -8.70 1.35 -17.46
N LEU A 108 -9.46 0.27 -17.34
CA LEU A 108 -9.84 -0.34 -16.06
C LEU A 108 -9.44 -1.82 -16.01
N GLU A 109 -9.05 -2.30 -14.82
CA GLU A 109 -8.86 -3.72 -14.55
C GLU A 109 -9.96 -4.20 -13.60
N ALA A 110 -10.54 -5.36 -13.91
CA ALA A 110 -11.59 -6.01 -13.14
C ALA A 110 -11.16 -7.42 -12.72
N GLY A 111 -11.25 -7.72 -11.43
CA GLY A 111 -10.95 -9.03 -10.85
C GLY A 111 -12.21 -9.80 -10.39
N SER A 112 -13.41 -9.26 -10.64
CA SER A 112 -14.69 -9.88 -10.28
C SER A 112 -15.79 -9.50 -11.26
N LYS A 113 -16.91 -10.26 -11.27
CA LYS A 113 -18.08 -9.95 -12.12
C LYS A 113 -18.62 -8.54 -11.83
N ALA A 114 -18.72 -8.15 -10.57
CA ALA A 114 -19.19 -6.82 -10.19
C ALA A 114 -18.26 -5.71 -10.72
N GLU A 115 -16.95 -5.88 -10.61
CA GLU A 115 -15.98 -4.93 -11.16
C GLU A 115 -16.03 -4.89 -12.69
N LEU A 116 -16.27 -6.02 -13.37
CA LEU A 116 -16.43 -6.04 -14.82
C LEU A 116 -17.68 -5.25 -15.26
N PHE A 117 -18.81 -5.35 -14.55
CA PHE A 117 -19.97 -4.50 -14.81
C PHE A 117 -19.64 -3.01 -14.64
N ILE A 118 -18.87 -2.64 -13.60
CA ILE A 118 -18.44 -1.25 -13.41
C ILE A 118 -17.53 -0.83 -14.57
N ALA A 119 -16.58 -1.67 -14.99
CA ALA A 119 -15.70 -1.38 -16.11
C ALA A 119 -16.49 -1.16 -17.41
N MET A 120 -17.42 -2.06 -17.74
CA MET A 120 -18.27 -1.92 -18.92
C MET A 120 -19.13 -0.64 -18.90
N ALA A 121 -19.62 -0.23 -17.71
CA ALA A 121 -20.48 0.94 -17.58
C ALA A 121 -19.71 2.28 -17.65
N TYR A 122 -18.48 2.32 -17.17
CA TYR A 122 -17.78 3.60 -16.94
C TYR A 122 -16.50 3.77 -17.77
N ASN A 123 -15.95 2.69 -18.35
CA ASN A 123 -14.71 2.81 -19.11
C ASN A 123 -14.89 3.75 -20.31
N ASN A 124 -13.87 4.54 -20.60
CA ASN A 124 -13.88 5.38 -21.79
C ASN A 124 -13.89 4.48 -23.05
N ASN A 125 -14.64 4.90 -24.07
CA ASN A 125 -14.64 4.20 -25.35
C ASN A 125 -13.22 4.08 -25.89
N ASN A 126 -12.83 2.89 -26.30
CA ASN A 126 -11.52 2.50 -26.78
C ASN A 126 -10.40 2.36 -25.74
N ALA A 127 -10.62 2.68 -24.48
CA ALA A 127 -9.64 2.38 -23.43
C ALA A 127 -9.69 0.88 -23.10
N PRO A 128 -8.55 0.24 -22.77
CA PRO A 128 -8.50 -1.20 -22.52
C PRO A 128 -9.23 -1.59 -21.22
N ILE A 129 -9.90 -2.74 -21.26
CA ILE A 129 -10.38 -3.43 -20.06
C ILE A 129 -9.58 -4.72 -19.93
N THR A 130 -8.89 -4.93 -18.82
CA THR A 130 -8.24 -6.20 -18.48
C THR A 130 -9.01 -6.92 -17.39
N VAL A 131 -9.16 -8.24 -17.52
CA VAL A 131 -9.90 -9.06 -16.55
C VAL A 131 -8.97 -10.11 -15.99
N ASN A 132 -8.55 -9.91 -14.74
CA ASN A 132 -7.62 -10.80 -14.02
C ASN A 132 -8.36 -11.70 -13.03
N GLY A 133 -7.63 -12.59 -12.37
CA GLY A 133 -8.17 -13.55 -11.40
C GLY A 133 -8.91 -14.71 -12.07
N PHE A 134 -9.28 -15.72 -11.27
CA PHE A 134 -10.02 -16.89 -11.78
C PHE A 134 -11.43 -16.49 -12.23
N LYS A 135 -11.80 -16.96 -13.41
CA LYS A 135 -13.06 -16.66 -14.06
C LYS A 135 -13.92 -17.91 -14.19
N ASP A 136 -15.14 -17.85 -13.68
CA ASP A 136 -16.16 -18.85 -14.00
C ASP A 136 -16.78 -18.58 -15.37
N LYS A 137 -17.64 -19.51 -15.81
CA LYS A 137 -18.31 -19.45 -17.10
C LYS A 137 -19.11 -18.16 -17.29
N ASP A 138 -19.79 -17.67 -16.23
CA ASP A 138 -20.57 -16.42 -16.32
C ASP A 138 -19.68 -15.21 -16.57
N MET A 139 -18.52 -15.13 -15.88
CA MET A 139 -17.58 -14.02 -16.07
C MET A 139 -16.94 -14.04 -17.46
N ILE A 140 -16.63 -15.24 -17.99
CA ILE A 140 -16.16 -15.42 -19.35
C ILE A 140 -17.25 -14.99 -20.34
N THR A 141 -18.50 -15.41 -20.13
CA THR A 141 -19.66 -15.02 -20.94
C THR A 141 -19.83 -13.47 -20.98
N LEU A 142 -19.70 -12.80 -19.84
CA LEU A 142 -19.69 -11.34 -19.77
C LEU A 142 -18.56 -10.72 -20.62
N GLY A 143 -17.38 -11.35 -20.65
CA GLY A 143 -16.29 -10.93 -21.51
C GLY A 143 -16.65 -10.95 -23.01
N PHE A 144 -17.36 -12.00 -23.46
CA PHE A 144 -17.88 -12.07 -24.84
C PHE A 144 -18.92 -10.98 -25.12
N ILE A 145 -19.84 -10.74 -24.18
CA ILE A 145 -20.84 -9.67 -24.29
C ILE A 145 -20.16 -8.30 -24.36
N ALA A 146 -19.17 -8.03 -23.51
CA ALA A 146 -18.40 -6.79 -23.52
C ALA A 146 -17.70 -6.57 -24.89
N LYS A 147 -17.09 -7.63 -25.44
CA LYS A 147 -16.47 -7.58 -26.78
C LYS A 147 -17.51 -7.25 -27.87
N GLN A 148 -18.67 -7.89 -27.81
CA GLN A 148 -19.77 -7.62 -28.76
C GLN A 148 -20.29 -6.20 -28.66
N GLN A 149 -20.27 -5.59 -27.46
CA GLN A 149 -20.62 -4.20 -27.21
C GLN A 149 -19.58 -3.20 -27.69
N GLY A 150 -18.43 -3.68 -28.20
CA GLY A 150 -17.36 -2.86 -28.73
C GLY A 150 -16.25 -2.47 -27.73
N HIS A 151 -16.23 -3.05 -26.53
CA HIS A 151 -15.13 -2.83 -25.59
C HIS A 151 -13.85 -3.52 -26.06
N ASP A 152 -12.72 -2.85 -25.87
CA ASP A 152 -11.38 -3.48 -25.99
C ASP A 152 -11.08 -4.24 -24.71
N ILE A 153 -11.45 -5.52 -24.66
CA ILE A 153 -11.39 -6.36 -23.47
C ILE A 153 -10.44 -7.54 -23.66
N THR A 154 -9.57 -7.77 -22.67
CA THR A 154 -8.65 -8.90 -22.58
C THR A 154 -8.97 -9.74 -21.33
N LEU A 155 -9.25 -11.03 -21.52
CA LEU A 155 -9.36 -11.99 -20.42
C LEU A 155 -8.00 -12.61 -20.15
N THR A 156 -7.42 -12.31 -18.97
CA THR A 156 -6.12 -12.86 -18.54
C THR A 156 -6.33 -14.18 -17.82
N LEU A 157 -5.90 -15.28 -18.40
CA LEU A 157 -6.12 -16.63 -17.89
C LEU A 157 -5.14 -17.00 -16.79
N GLU A 158 -5.66 -17.56 -15.71
CA GLU A 158 -4.92 -18.03 -14.54
C GLU A 158 -4.65 -19.55 -14.60
N GLY A 159 -5.35 -20.28 -15.44
CA GLY A 159 -5.26 -21.74 -15.62
C GLY A 159 -5.82 -22.22 -16.94
N ILE A 160 -5.44 -23.44 -17.34
CA ILE A 160 -5.85 -24.08 -18.61
C ILE A 160 -7.36 -24.27 -18.72
N ASN A 161 -8.02 -24.63 -17.63
CA ASN A 161 -9.46 -24.83 -17.59
C ASN A 161 -10.28 -23.60 -18.01
N GLU A 162 -9.75 -22.39 -17.81
CA GLU A 162 -10.42 -21.18 -18.29
C GLU A 162 -10.38 -21.07 -19.82
N LEU A 163 -9.33 -21.58 -20.47
CA LEU A 163 -9.25 -21.63 -21.92
C LEU A 163 -10.26 -22.62 -22.51
N GLU A 164 -10.43 -23.78 -21.86
CA GLU A 164 -11.47 -24.76 -22.25
C GLU A 164 -12.86 -24.11 -22.13
N THR A 165 -13.12 -23.38 -21.07
CA THR A 165 -14.38 -22.64 -20.88
C THR A 165 -14.59 -21.55 -21.95
N ILE A 166 -13.55 -20.84 -22.39
CA ILE A 166 -13.64 -19.88 -23.50
C ILE A 166 -14.10 -20.59 -24.77
N ILE A 167 -13.52 -21.76 -25.08
CA ILE A 167 -13.88 -22.55 -26.26
C ILE A 167 -15.35 -23.04 -26.17
N GLU A 168 -15.78 -23.45 -24.99
CA GLU A 168 -17.17 -23.85 -24.75
C GLU A 168 -18.13 -22.68 -24.98
N VAL A 169 -17.90 -21.54 -24.34
CA VAL A 169 -18.72 -20.32 -24.47
C VAL A 169 -18.74 -19.80 -25.90
N GLN A 170 -17.59 -19.86 -26.61
CA GLN A 170 -17.53 -19.50 -28.03
C GLN A 170 -18.48 -20.32 -28.87
N LYS A 171 -18.51 -21.64 -28.66
CA LYS A 171 -19.41 -22.56 -29.35
C LYS A 171 -20.87 -22.33 -29.04
N GLU A 172 -21.19 -22.09 -27.77
CA GLU A 172 -22.55 -21.82 -27.29
C GLU A 172 -23.13 -20.51 -27.84
N LEU A 173 -22.33 -19.42 -27.78
CA LEU A 173 -22.77 -18.12 -28.23
C LEU A 173 -22.60 -17.88 -29.73
N ASN A 174 -21.77 -18.66 -30.38
CA ASN A 174 -21.35 -18.45 -31.79
C ASN A 174 -20.84 -17.01 -32.04
N LEU A 175 -20.03 -16.50 -31.11
CA LEU A 175 -19.42 -15.16 -31.13
C LEU A 175 -17.90 -15.26 -31.16
N PRO A 176 -17.21 -14.28 -31.75
CA PRO A 176 -15.75 -14.19 -31.64
C PRO A 176 -15.37 -13.94 -30.17
N PRO A 177 -14.30 -14.62 -29.67
CA PRO A 177 -13.87 -14.42 -28.28
C PRO A 177 -13.29 -13.01 -28.06
N PRO A 178 -13.27 -12.52 -26.82
CA PRO A 178 -12.46 -11.37 -26.44
C PRO A 178 -10.97 -11.66 -26.63
N ASN A 179 -10.13 -10.62 -26.47
CA ASN A 179 -8.68 -10.84 -26.45
C ASN A 179 -8.32 -11.76 -25.29
N ILE A 180 -7.33 -12.62 -25.52
CA ILE A 180 -6.85 -13.60 -24.54
C ILE A 180 -5.46 -13.18 -24.07
N GLY A 181 -5.29 -13.08 -22.76
CA GLY A 181 -4.02 -12.94 -22.09
C GLY A 181 -3.65 -14.22 -21.34
N LEU A 182 -2.38 -14.54 -21.24
CA LEU A 182 -1.91 -15.63 -20.36
C LEU A 182 -1.10 -15.03 -19.21
N ARG A 183 -1.46 -15.35 -17.98
CA ARG A 183 -0.65 -15.01 -16.82
C ARG A 183 0.48 -16.01 -16.66
N VAL A 184 1.70 -15.49 -16.58
CA VAL A 184 2.91 -16.29 -16.42
C VAL A 184 3.23 -16.45 -14.95
N ARG A 185 3.43 -17.69 -14.51
CA ARG A 185 4.00 -18.02 -13.20
C ARG A 185 5.51 -17.98 -13.30
N LEU A 186 6.09 -16.86 -12.86
CA LEU A 186 7.54 -16.66 -12.94
C LEU A 186 8.26 -17.47 -11.85
N HIS A 187 9.50 -17.91 -12.15
CA HIS A 187 10.37 -18.51 -11.13
C HIS A 187 10.97 -17.47 -10.18
N SER A 188 11.12 -16.23 -10.65
CA SER A 188 11.56 -15.11 -9.83
C SER A 188 10.51 -14.84 -8.74
N GLY A 189 10.92 -14.96 -7.46
CA GLY A 189 10.03 -14.73 -6.33
C GLY A 189 9.50 -13.31 -6.28
N GLY A 190 8.26 -13.15 -5.81
CA GLY A 190 7.68 -11.84 -5.51
C GLY A 190 8.36 -11.13 -4.34
N SER A 191 8.14 -9.85 -4.22
CA SER A 191 8.64 -9.02 -3.10
C SER A 191 7.51 -8.22 -2.45
N GLY A 192 7.76 -7.71 -1.23
CA GLY A 192 6.79 -6.93 -0.47
C GLY A 192 5.77 -7.79 0.29
N THR A 193 4.74 -7.14 0.84
CA THR A 193 3.72 -7.73 1.72
C THR A 193 2.99 -8.94 1.10
N TRP A 194 2.85 -8.98 -0.23
CA TRP A 194 2.17 -10.04 -0.97
C TRP A 194 3.13 -10.94 -1.77
N ALA A 195 4.39 -11.10 -1.32
CA ALA A 195 5.39 -11.95 -1.99
C ALA A 195 4.89 -13.39 -2.26
N LYS A 196 4.03 -13.93 -1.38
CA LYS A 196 3.45 -15.27 -1.54
C LYS A 196 2.46 -15.40 -2.71
N SER A 197 2.01 -14.30 -3.31
CA SER A 197 1.12 -14.32 -4.49
C SER A 197 1.86 -14.47 -5.81
N GLY A 198 3.19 -14.46 -5.79
CA GLY A 198 4.08 -14.66 -6.94
C GLY A 198 5.06 -15.83 -6.72
N GLY A 199 5.88 -16.13 -7.73
CA GLY A 199 6.87 -17.18 -7.69
C GLY A 199 6.30 -18.59 -7.97
N MET A 200 7.18 -19.60 -7.98
CA MET A 200 6.86 -20.97 -8.39
C MET A 200 5.72 -21.65 -7.60
N ASN A 201 5.50 -21.23 -6.35
CA ASN A 201 4.47 -21.78 -5.48
C ASN A 201 3.16 -20.98 -5.52
N SER A 202 3.04 -20.01 -6.43
CA SER A 202 1.81 -19.24 -6.62
C SER A 202 0.68 -20.14 -7.10
N LYS A 203 -0.53 -19.91 -6.56
CA LYS A 203 -1.76 -20.52 -7.09
C LYS A 203 -2.25 -19.87 -8.38
N PHE A 204 -1.64 -18.75 -8.78
CA PHE A 204 -2.01 -17.98 -9.95
C PHE A 204 -0.99 -18.14 -11.07
N GLY A 205 -1.50 -18.17 -12.30
CA GLY A 205 -0.70 -18.15 -13.51
C GLY A 205 -0.19 -19.53 -13.92
N LEU A 206 0.20 -19.64 -15.17
CA LEU A 206 0.62 -20.84 -15.89
C LEU A 206 2.13 -21.05 -15.75
N SER A 207 2.54 -22.27 -15.50
CA SER A 207 3.93 -22.73 -15.62
C SER A 207 4.37 -22.75 -17.08
N ALA A 208 5.66 -22.93 -17.35
CA ALA A 208 6.17 -23.03 -18.69
C ALA A 208 5.50 -24.19 -19.50
N THR A 209 5.25 -25.33 -18.85
CA THR A 209 4.54 -26.46 -19.47
C THR A 209 3.10 -26.07 -19.83
N GLU A 210 2.37 -25.46 -18.91
CA GLU A 210 0.99 -25.01 -19.14
C GLU A 210 0.89 -23.90 -20.19
N ILE A 211 1.91 -23.03 -20.32
CA ILE A 211 1.97 -22.02 -21.38
C ILE A 211 2.11 -22.67 -22.76
N LEU A 212 2.94 -23.71 -22.89
CA LEU A 212 3.08 -24.45 -24.13
C LEU A 212 1.79 -25.22 -24.46
N GLU A 213 1.17 -25.84 -23.48
CA GLU A 213 -0.13 -26.49 -23.62
C GLU A 213 -1.22 -25.49 -24.06
N ALA A 214 -1.30 -24.30 -23.41
CA ALA A 214 -2.21 -23.25 -23.81
C ALA A 214 -1.97 -22.78 -25.25
N TYR A 215 -0.71 -22.63 -25.64
CA TYR A 215 -0.35 -22.28 -27.02
C TYR A 215 -0.86 -23.33 -28.04
N ASP A 216 -0.67 -24.62 -27.75
CA ASP A 216 -1.13 -25.71 -28.62
C ASP A 216 -2.67 -25.73 -28.69
N ILE A 217 -3.37 -25.61 -27.57
CA ILE A 217 -4.84 -25.52 -27.55
C ILE A 217 -5.35 -24.31 -28.37
N LEU A 218 -4.71 -23.13 -28.21
CA LEU A 218 -5.08 -21.94 -29.01
C LEU A 218 -4.87 -22.16 -30.51
N LYS A 219 -3.77 -22.80 -30.88
CA LYS A 219 -3.45 -23.12 -32.27
C LYS A 219 -4.43 -24.11 -32.86
N ASP A 220 -4.71 -25.20 -32.19
CA ASP A 220 -5.60 -26.29 -32.67
C ASP A 220 -7.07 -25.84 -32.79
N ASN A 221 -7.48 -24.81 -32.01
CA ASN A 221 -8.80 -24.24 -32.11
C ASN A 221 -8.88 -22.95 -32.95
N ASN A 222 -7.82 -22.57 -33.68
CA ASN A 222 -7.73 -21.35 -34.47
C ASN A 222 -7.94 -20.06 -33.67
N LEU A 223 -7.46 -20.02 -32.42
CA LEU A 223 -7.62 -18.90 -31.48
C LEU A 223 -6.34 -18.06 -31.32
N LEU A 224 -5.24 -18.38 -32.02
CA LEU A 224 -3.97 -17.62 -31.93
C LEU A 224 -4.12 -16.16 -32.31
N GLU A 225 -5.11 -15.79 -33.12
CA GLU A 225 -5.38 -14.41 -33.49
C GLU A 225 -5.87 -13.56 -32.30
N TYR A 226 -6.50 -14.18 -31.32
CA TYR A 226 -7.01 -13.54 -30.09
C TYR A 226 -5.99 -13.53 -28.97
N PHE A 227 -4.89 -14.25 -29.09
CA PHE A 227 -3.82 -14.25 -28.07
C PHE A 227 -2.96 -13.00 -28.23
N THR A 228 -3.21 -12.00 -27.37
CA THR A 228 -2.65 -10.65 -27.53
C THR A 228 -1.73 -10.20 -26.38
N MET A 229 -1.79 -10.83 -25.21
CA MET A 229 -1.12 -10.34 -24.02
C MET A 229 -0.47 -11.45 -23.18
N LEU A 230 0.73 -11.20 -22.67
CA LEU A 230 1.25 -11.86 -21.48
C LEU A 230 1.05 -10.97 -20.26
N HIS A 231 0.77 -11.58 -19.12
CA HIS A 231 0.63 -10.87 -17.86
C HIS A 231 1.50 -11.53 -16.79
N PHE A 232 2.05 -10.72 -15.89
CA PHE A 232 2.61 -11.19 -14.64
C PHE A 232 2.36 -10.19 -13.51
N HIS A 233 2.40 -10.67 -12.28
CA HIS A 233 2.32 -9.82 -11.10
C HIS A 233 3.24 -10.36 -10.02
N ILE A 234 4.17 -9.54 -9.54
CA ILE A 234 5.24 -9.94 -8.61
C ILE A 234 5.06 -9.41 -7.18
N GLY A 235 3.93 -8.80 -6.87
CA GLY A 235 3.61 -8.31 -5.53
C GLY A 235 3.13 -6.87 -5.50
N SER A 236 2.93 -6.34 -4.29
CA SER A 236 2.49 -4.97 -4.04
C SER A 236 3.53 -4.23 -3.20
N SER A 237 3.69 -2.91 -3.42
CA SER A 237 4.65 -2.06 -2.71
C SER A 237 6.08 -2.61 -2.71
N MET A 238 6.63 -2.80 -3.90
CA MET A 238 8.01 -3.27 -4.05
C MET A 238 8.98 -2.14 -3.73
N ASN A 239 9.70 -2.24 -2.61
CA ASN A 239 10.69 -1.23 -2.23
C ASN A 239 12.01 -1.35 -3.00
N HIS A 240 12.28 -2.53 -3.57
CA HIS A 240 13.50 -2.82 -4.34
C HIS A 240 13.16 -3.16 -5.79
N ILE A 241 13.95 -2.67 -6.75
CA ILE A 241 13.68 -2.86 -8.18
C ILE A 241 14.21 -4.20 -8.74
N ALA A 242 15.13 -4.85 -8.05
CA ALA A 242 15.78 -6.07 -8.53
C ALA A 242 14.82 -7.23 -8.86
N PRO A 243 13.75 -7.51 -8.08
CA PRO A 243 12.75 -8.52 -8.45
C PRO A 243 12.05 -8.20 -9.77
N LEU A 244 11.71 -6.93 -10.03
CA LEU A 244 11.10 -6.51 -11.29
C LEU A 244 12.02 -6.78 -12.47
N LYS A 245 13.31 -6.41 -12.38
CA LYS A 245 14.29 -6.67 -13.46
C LYS A 245 14.40 -8.15 -13.81
N LYS A 246 14.35 -9.05 -12.83
CA LYS A 246 14.33 -10.49 -13.05
C LYS A 246 13.05 -10.94 -13.76
N ALA A 247 11.90 -10.48 -13.29
CA ALA A 247 10.60 -10.80 -13.87
C ALA A 247 10.47 -10.32 -15.32
N LEU A 248 10.95 -9.11 -15.62
CA LEU A 248 10.97 -8.56 -16.98
C LEU A 248 11.84 -9.38 -17.93
N LYS A 249 13.01 -9.84 -17.47
CA LYS A 249 13.87 -10.72 -18.29
C LYS A 249 13.18 -12.03 -18.61
N GLU A 250 12.62 -12.69 -17.59
CA GLU A 250 11.93 -13.96 -17.76
C GLU A 250 10.70 -13.84 -18.68
N SER A 251 9.80 -12.90 -18.41
CA SER A 251 8.60 -12.68 -19.22
C SER A 251 8.91 -12.21 -20.64
N GLY A 252 9.93 -11.36 -20.80
CA GLY A 252 10.38 -10.91 -22.12
C GLY A 252 10.94 -12.04 -22.98
N HIS A 253 11.65 -13.00 -22.38
CA HIS A 253 12.13 -14.19 -23.11
C HIS A 253 10.98 -15.12 -23.49
N ILE A 254 9.99 -15.33 -22.61
CA ILE A 254 8.78 -16.11 -22.91
C ILE A 254 8.00 -15.44 -24.06
N TYR A 255 7.81 -14.14 -24.01
CA TYR A 255 7.18 -13.35 -25.06
C TYR A 255 7.88 -13.58 -26.43
N ALA A 256 9.19 -13.37 -26.45
CA ALA A 256 9.95 -13.54 -27.70
C ALA A 256 9.89 -14.96 -28.25
N GLN A 257 9.89 -15.97 -27.38
CA GLN A 257 9.79 -17.37 -27.80
C GLN A 257 8.41 -17.68 -28.40
N LEU A 258 7.32 -17.27 -27.75
CA LEU A 258 5.97 -17.48 -28.27
C LEU A 258 5.72 -16.78 -29.59
N ARG A 259 6.26 -15.58 -29.78
CA ARG A 259 6.19 -14.90 -31.08
C ARG A 259 6.91 -15.68 -32.17
N LYS A 260 8.10 -16.25 -31.90
CA LYS A 260 8.84 -17.09 -32.83
C LYS A 260 8.12 -18.40 -33.15
N MET A 261 7.32 -18.94 -32.25
CA MET A 261 6.48 -20.11 -32.46
C MET A 261 5.26 -19.82 -33.35
N GLY A 262 4.94 -18.54 -33.61
CA GLY A 262 3.84 -18.14 -34.48
C GLY A 262 2.71 -17.35 -33.79
N ALA A 263 2.83 -16.98 -32.52
CA ALA A 263 1.88 -16.08 -31.85
C ALA A 263 2.09 -14.62 -32.33
N ILE A 264 1.84 -14.34 -33.57
CA ILE A 264 2.15 -13.04 -34.22
C ILE A 264 1.28 -11.88 -33.63
N ASN A 265 0.10 -12.20 -33.11
CA ASN A 265 -0.79 -11.22 -32.50
C ASN A 265 -0.51 -10.99 -31.00
N LEU A 266 0.42 -11.73 -30.38
CA LEU A 266 0.93 -11.44 -29.04
C LEU A 266 1.74 -10.14 -29.11
N LYS A 267 1.14 -9.03 -28.68
CA LYS A 267 1.68 -7.67 -28.84
C LYS A 267 1.99 -6.99 -27.52
N SER A 268 1.49 -7.50 -26.40
CA SER A 268 1.52 -6.78 -25.14
C SER A 268 2.11 -7.60 -24.01
N ILE A 269 2.81 -6.92 -23.09
CA ILE A 269 3.17 -7.45 -21.77
C ILE A 269 2.55 -6.54 -20.71
N ASN A 270 1.65 -7.10 -19.90
CA ASN A 270 1.15 -6.45 -18.69
C ASN A 270 2.03 -6.86 -17.50
N ILE A 271 2.77 -5.90 -16.96
CA ILE A 271 3.70 -6.13 -15.85
C ILE A 271 3.02 -6.08 -14.48
N GLY A 272 1.68 -5.98 -14.44
CA GLY A 272 0.89 -5.91 -13.22
C GLY A 272 1.08 -4.60 -12.44
N GLY A 273 0.89 -4.68 -11.15
CA GLY A 273 1.13 -3.55 -10.24
C GLY A 273 2.45 -3.70 -9.49
N GLY A 274 2.54 -3.03 -8.34
CA GLY A 274 3.67 -3.18 -7.42
C GLY A 274 4.53 -1.93 -7.26
N LEU A 275 4.32 -0.89 -8.05
CA LEU A 275 5.01 0.39 -7.88
C LEU A 275 4.74 0.94 -6.46
N ALA A 276 5.81 1.14 -5.68
CA ALA A 276 5.71 1.51 -4.29
C ALA A 276 5.37 2.99 -4.08
N ILE A 277 4.66 3.24 -2.99
CA ILE A 277 4.45 4.56 -2.39
C ILE A 277 5.25 4.63 -1.09
N GLU A 278 5.78 5.80 -0.79
CA GLU A 278 6.44 6.04 0.48
C GLU A 278 5.41 6.39 1.56
N TYR A 279 5.44 5.64 2.66
CA TYR A 279 4.61 5.86 3.84
C TYR A 279 5.43 6.21 5.08
N SER A 280 6.75 6.02 5.04
CA SER A 280 7.61 6.27 6.19
C SER A 280 7.73 7.76 6.51
N GLN A 281 7.67 8.09 7.80
CA GLN A 281 7.92 9.44 8.31
C GLN A 281 9.40 9.73 8.62
N PHE A 282 10.24 8.68 8.65
CA PHE A 282 11.60 8.78 9.18
C PHE A 282 12.68 8.65 8.12
N LYS A 283 12.46 7.83 7.10
CA LYS A 283 13.44 7.55 6.05
C LYS A 283 12.75 7.08 4.77
N ASN A 284 13.41 7.30 3.63
CA ASN A 284 12.96 6.66 2.39
C ASN A 284 13.11 5.14 2.48
N THR A 285 12.04 4.41 2.25
CA THR A 285 12.02 2.95 2.20
C THR A 285 12.09 2.43 0.77
N LYS A 286 11.63 3.23 -0.19
CA LYS A 286 11.71 2.94 -1.61
C LYS A 286 13.09 3.33 -2.16
N GLU A 287 13.80 2.36 -2.75
CA GLU A 287 15.19 2.53 -3.24
C GLU A 287 15.30 3.00 -4.70
N TYR A 288 14.20 3.26 -5.39
CA TYR A 288 14.19 3.65 -6.80
C TYR A 288 13.22 4.80 -7.08
N SER A 289 13.50 5.57 -8.11
CA SER A 289 12.60 6.60 -8.62
C SER A 289 11.60 6.04 -9.65
N LEU A 290 10.58 6.82 -10.00
CA LEU A 290 9.65 6.45 -11.07
C LEU A 290 10.35 6.41 -12.44
N GLU A 291 11.30 7.30 -12.65
CA GLU A 291 12.13 7.34 -13.87
C GLU A 291 13.02 6.11 -13.98
N GLU A 292 13.67 5.68 -12.90
CA GLU A 292 14.44 4.44 -12.89
C GLU A 292 13.55 3.23 -13.19
N PHE A 293 12.36 3.18 -12.59
CA PHE A 293 11.39 2.12 -12.86
C PHE A 293 11.02 2.04 -14.34
N SER A 294 10.63 3.18 -14.96
CA SER A 294 10.23 3.22 -16.36
C SER A 294 11.39 2.91 -17.29
N ASN A 295 12.59 3.42 -17.01
CA ASN A 295 13.81 3.14 -17.77
C ASN A 295 14.15 1.65 -17.76
N ASP A 296 14.12 1.01 -16.61
CA ASP A 296 14.42 -0.42 -16.46
C ASP A 296 13.41 -1.30 -17.23
N VAL A 297 12.13 -0.95 -17.20
CA VAL A 297 11.09 -1.67 -17.94
C VAL A 297 11.34 -1.55 -19.45
N VAL A 298 11.43 -0.34 -19.95
CA VAL A 298 11.59 -0.05 -21.38
C VAL A 298 12.90 -0.62 -21.92
N PHE A 299 14.02 -0.34 -21.26
CA PHE A 299 15.35 -0.82 -21.67
C PHE A 299 15.43 -2.35 -21.71
N THR A 300 14.89 -3.03 -20.68
CA THR A 300 14.95 -4.50 -20.61
C THR A 300 14.16 -5.14 -21.75
N LEU A 301 12.91 -4.69 -21.96
CA LEU A 301 12.07 -5.25 -23.03
C LEU A 301 12.60 -4.94 -24.43
N GLN A 302 13.12 -3.72 -24.64
CA GLN A 302 13.77 -3.32 -25.89
C GLN A 302 15.00 -4.17 -26.20
N THR A 303 15.85 -4.38 -25.20
CA THR A 303 17.07 -5.19 -25.36
C THR A 303 16.74 -6.62 -25.74
N ILE A 304 15.74 -7.23 -25.09
CA ILE A 304 15.31 -8.60 -25.41
C ILE A 304 14.70 -8.67 -26.80
N ALA A 305 13.82 -7.74 -27.16
CA ALA A 305 13.16 -7.71 -28.45
C ALA A 305 14.19 -7.59 -29.60
N LYS A 306 15.15 -6.66 -29.49
CA LYS A 306 16.26 -6.50 -30.44
C LYS A 306 17.13 -7.76 -30.52
N ASN A 307 17.55 -8.33 -29.40
CA ASN A 307 18.41 -9.51 -29.37
C ASN A 307 17.73 -10.78 -29.94
N LYS A 308 16.41 -10.84 -29.85
CA LYS A 308 15.62 -11.97 -30.33
C LYS A 308 14.98 -11.73 -31.70
N ASP A 309 15.20 -10.58 -32.31
CA ASP A 309 14.62 -10.19 -33.59
C ASP A 309 13.10 -10.37 -33.61
N VAL A 310 12.42 -9.74 -32.63
CA VAL A 310 10.96 -9.69 -32.52
C VAL A 310 10.52 -8.25 -32.29
N LEU A 311 9.26 -7.93 -32.58
CA LEU A 311 8.69 -6.62 -32.22
C LEU A 311 8.71 -6.42 -30.73
N ALA A 312 9.07 -5.22 -30.27
CA ALA A 312 8.94 -4.85 -28.87
C ALA A 312 7.45 -4.83 -28.45
N PRO A 313 7.10 -5.36 -27.28
CA PRO A 313 5.71 -5.40 -26.83
C PRO A 313 5.19 -4.04 -26.42
N ASP A 314 3.90 -3.78 -26.58
CA ASP A 314 3.23 -2.72 -25.85
C ASP A 314 3.29 -3.04 -24.35
N ILE A 315 3.59 -2.02 -23.53
CA ILE A 315 3.73 -2.14 -22.09
C ILE A 315 2.41 -1.77 -21.43
N PHE A 316 1.89 -2.66 -20.58
CA PHE A 316 0.75 -2.40 -19.72
C PHE A 316 1.17 -2.40 -18.26
N ILE A 317 0.58 -1.50 -17.45
CA ILE A 317 0.79 -1.44 -16.00
C ILE A 317 -0.53 -1.22 -15.26
N GLU A 318 -0.66 -1.78 -14.06
CA GLU A 318 -1.85 -1.63 -13.20
C GLU A 318 -1.65 -0.60 -12.09
N SER A 319 -0.62 -0.72 -11.28
CA SER A 319 -0.12 0.22 -10.25
C SER A 319 -1.18 0.97 -9.42
N GLY A 320 -2.23 0.26 -8.99
CA GLY A 320 -3.39 0.87 -8.32
C GLY A 320 -3.06 1.65 -7.05
N ARG A 321 -2.18 1.12 -6.18
CA ARG A 321 -1.75 1.80 -4.95
C ARG A 321 -1.02 3.11 -5.26
N PHE A 322 -0.13 3.14 -6.24
CA PHE A 322 0.57 4.34 -6.66
C PHE A 322 -0.39 5.45 -7.10
N ILE A 323 -1.47 5.10 -7.77
CA ILE A 323 -2.47 6.04 -8.26
C ILE A 323 -3.42 6.51 -7.14
N ALA A 324 -3.87 5.60 -6.28
CA ALA A 324 -4.94 5.89 -5.33
C ALA A 324 -4.47 6.43 -3.98
N ALA A 325 -3.26 6.06 -3.52
CA ALA A 325 -2.81 6.38 -2.17
C ALA A 325 -2.82 7.87 -1.82
N PRO A 326 -2.35 8.81 -2.68
CA PRO A 326 -2.35 10.22 -2.33
C PRO A 326 -3.75 10.88 -2.35
N ASN A 327 -4.78 10.17 -2.85
CA ASN A 327 -6.09 10.75 -3.10
C ASN A 327 -6.84 11.15 -1.83
N SER A 328 -6.55 10.56 -0.68
CA SER A 328 -7.36 10.78 0.52
C SER A 328 -6.54 10.95 1.79
N VAL A 329 -7.08 11.78 2.69
CA VAL A 329 -6.55 12.02 4.03
C VAL A 329 -7.67 11.80 5.03
N LEU A 330 -7.43 10.99 6.07
CA LEU A 330 -8.32 10.87 7.23
C LEU A 330 -7.95 11.94 8.24
N ILE A 331 -8.92 12.77 8.62
CA ILE A 331 -8.78 13.79 9.67
C ILE A 331 -9.72 13.43 10.81
N ALA A 332 -9.17 13.22 11.99
CA ALA A 332 -9.94 12.89 13.18
C ALA A 332 -9.64 13.88 14.29
N PRO A 333 -10.66 14.28 15.09
CA PRO A 333 -10.43 15.05 16.29
C PRO A 333 -9.79 14.17 17.38
N VAL A 334 -8.89 14.75 18.15
CA VAL A 334 -8.42 14.17 19.40
C VAL A 334 -9.55 14.31 20.41
N LEU A 335 -9.98 13.20 21.01
CA LEU A 335 -11.00 13.16 22.05
C LEU A 335 -10.38 13.33 23.42
N GLU A 336 -9.26 12.66 23.66
CA GLU A 336 -8.63 12.61 24.97
C GLU A 336 -7.12 12.38 24.81
N LEU A 337 -6.38 12.92 25.74
CA LEU A 337 -4.96 12.68 25.91
C LEU A 337 -4.80 11.79 27.15
N PHE A 338 -4.36 10.57 26.95
CA PHE A 338 -3.90 9.73 28.03
C PHE A 338 -2.42 10.07 28.29
N SER A 339 -2.18 11.00 29.20
CA SER A 339 -0.87 11.12 29.82
C SER A 339 -0.76 9.99 30.86
N SER A 340 0.41 9.39 30.99
CA SER A 340 0.68 8.58 32.16
C SER A 340 0.53 9.50 33.39
N GLU A 341 -0.57 9.40 34.12
CA GLU A 341 -0.84 10.18 35.35
C GLU A 341 0.06 9.76 36.52
N TYR A 342 1.29 9.37 36.19
CA TYR A 342 2.28 8.97 37.19
C TYR A 342 3.07 10.21 37.64
N GLU A 343 2.35 11.13 38.32
CA GLU A 343 2.97 12.28 38.99
C GLU A 343 3.18 11.98 40.46
N GLU A 344 4.26 12.53 41.05
CA GLU A 344 4.54 12.40 42.48
C GLU A 344 3.36 12.93 43.31
N SER A 345 2.63 13.93 42.81
CA SER A 345 1.41 14.48 43.42
C SER A 345 0.29 13.46 43.63
N ASN A 346 0.30 12.36 42.88
CA ASN A 346 -0.70 11.30 42.97
C ASN A 346 -0.37 10.22 44.00
N LEU A 347 0.84 10.24 44.57
CA LEU A 347 1.23 9.33 45.65
C LEU A 347 0.41 9.60 46.93
N LYS A 348 -0.13 8.54 47.51
CA LYS A 348 -0.84 8.56 48.80
C LYS A 348 -0.21 7.55 49.73
N LEU A 349 0.97 7.91 50.21
CA LEU A 349 1.70 7.09 51.16
C LEU A 349 0.99 7.13 52.53
N LYS A 350 0.99 5.99 53.22
CA LYS A 350 0.44 5.80 54.58
C LYS A 350 1.59 5.82 55.59
N ASP A 351 1.28 6.04 56.87
CA ASP A 351 2.28 5.91 57.95
C ASP A 351 2.82 4.48 58.08
N ASN A 352 2.03 3.50 57.64
CA ASN A 352 2.35 2.07 57.70
C ASN A 352 2.22 1.43 56.31
N ASN A 353 3.08 1.81 55.36
CA ASN A 353 3.13 1.19 54.06
C ASN A 353 3.76 -0.21 54.13
N PRO A 354 3.43 -1.14 53.22
CA PRO A 354 4.22 -2.34 53.01
C PRO A 354 5.70 -2.00 52.77
N ASP A 355 6.62 -2.86 53.22
CA ASP A 355 8.07 -2.64 53.08
C ASP A 355 8.47 -2.39 51.61
N ILE A 356 7.90 -3.14 50.66
CA ILE A 356 8.13 -2.98 49.19
C ILE A 356 7.78 -1.55 48.71
N ILE A 357 6.74 -0.91 49.26
CA ILE A 357 6.39 0.47 48.88
C ILE A 357 7.42 1.45 49.42
N THR A 358 7.91 1.20 50.64
CA THR A 358 8.97 2.00 51.26
C THR A 358 10.28 1.91 50.49
N GLU A 359 10.63 0.69 50.04
CA GLU A 359 11.81 0.44 49.18
C GLU A 359 11.68 1.14 47.84
N LEU A 360 10.52 1.00 47.15
CA LEU A 360 10.26 1.70 45.89
C LEU A 360 10.40 3.21 46.02
N TYR A 361 9.90 3.77 47.14
CA TYR A 361 10.01 5.21 47.39
C TYR A 361 11.46 5.65 47.62
N ALA A 362 12.27 4.84 48.30
CA ALA A 362 13.71 5.08 48.46
C ALA A 362 14.44 5.04 47.12
N LEU A 363 14.19 4.00 46.26
CA LEU A 363 14.74 3.90 44.91
C LEU A 363 14.40 5.16 44.09
N TYR A 364 13.14 5.62 44.14
CA TYR A 364 12.70 6.81 43.43
C TYR A 364 13.50 8.06 43.85
N LYS A 365 13.73 8.24 45.13
CA LYS A 365 14.44 9.42 45.66
C LYS A 365 15.95 9.39 45.42
N GLU A 366 16.53 8.21 45.29
CA GLU A 366 17.99 8.01 45.15
C GLU A 366 18.44 7.77 43.73
N VAL A 367 17.52 7.66 42.75
CA VAL A 367 17.88 7.36 41.36
C VAL A 367 18.82 8.42 40.79
N ASN A 368 19.92 7.95 40.20
CA ASN A 368 20.93 8.77 39.55
C ASN A 368 21.53 8.03 38.37
N ILE A 369 22.36 8.67 37.57
CA ILE A 369 22.91 8.11 36.32
C ILE A 369 23.66 6.77 36.52
N LYS A 370 24.23 6.52 37.72
CA LYS A 370 24.97 5.27 37.98
C LYS A 370 24.04 4.14 38.41
N SER A 371 22.94 4.46 39.09
CA SER A 371 21.98 3.49 39.62
C SER A 371 20.74 3.33 38.73
N ALA A 372 20.50 4.21 37.78
CA ALA A 372 19.25 4.28 37.00
C ALA A 372 18.83 2.95 36.43
N ARG A 373 19.77 2.20 35.83
CA ARG A 373 19.47 0.90 35.22
C ARG A 373 19.11 -0.17 36.25
N GLU A 374 19.89 -0.26 37.31
CA GLU A 374 19.67 -1.20 38.41
C GLU A 374 18.32 -0.89 39.10
N PHE A 375 18.09 0.34 39.48
CA PHE A 375 16.87 0.76 40.16
C PHE A 375 15.61 0.58 39.30
N MET A 376 15.73 0.72 37.98
CA MET A 376 14.62 0.40 37.07
C MET A 376 14.28 -1.10 37.13
N HIS A 377 15.29 -1.99 37.14
CA HIS A 377 15.06 -3.44 37.24
C HIS A 377 14.46 -3.81 38.59
N ASP A 378 15.01 -3.29 39.66
CA ASP A 378 14.50 -3.52 41.01
C ASP A 378 13.04 -3.03 41.17
N ALA A 379 12.73 -1.86 40.61
CA ALA A 379 11.37 -1.32 40.63
C ALA A 379 10.37 -2.21 39.84
N LEU A 380 10.79 -2.82 38.76
CA LEU A 380 9.96 -3.76 38.00
C LEU A 380 9.70 -5.05 38.79
N GLU A 381 10.73 -5.59 39.46
CA GLU A 381 10.60 -6.77 40.32
C GLU A 381 9.69 -6.50 41.53
N HIS A 382 9.84 -5.35 42.14
CA HIS A 382 8.97 -4.91 43.24
C HIS A 382 7.49 -4.74 42.77
N LEU A 383 7.28 -4.20 41.57
CA LEU A 383 5.94 -4.10 40.97
C LEU A 383 5.31 -5.48 40.79
N GLU A 384 6.04 -6.45 40.23
CA GLU A 384 5.53 -7.83 40.05
C GLU A 384 5.17 -8.44 41.42
N SER A 385 6.00 -8.19 42.44
CA SER A 385 5.76 -8.67 43.80
C SER A 385 4.49 -8.06 44.41
N ILE A 386 4.29 -6.76 44.27
CA ILE A 386 3.06 -6.07 44.75
C ILE A 386 1.83 -6.55 44.00
N LEU A 387 1.91 -6.76 42.69
CA LEU A 387 0.77 -7.29 41.90
C LEU A 387 0.39 -8.69 42.40
N THR A 388 1.38 -9.53 42.68
CA THR A 388 1.15 -10.87 43.28
C THR A 388 0.49 -10.79 44.65
N LEU A 389 0.99 -9.91 45.52
CA LEU A 389 0.42 -9.70 46.86
C LEU A 389 -1.00 -9.14 46.79
N PHE A 390 -1.27 -8.27 45.81
CA PHE A 390 -2.61 -7.73 45.56
C PHE A 390 -3.59 -8.83 45.15
N ASP A 391 -3.19 -9.69 44.22
CA ASP A 391 -4.01 -10.83 43.73
C ASP A 391 -4.31 -11.82 44.86
N LEU A 392 -3.39 -11.96 45.82
CA LEU A 392 -3.58 -12.76 47.04
C LEU A 392 -4.35 -12.03 48.17
N GLY A 393 -4.65 -10.75 48.01
CA GLY A 393 -5.39 -9.97 49.00
C GLY A 393 -4.56 -9.48 50.21
N TYR A 394 -3.24 -9.50 50.11
CA TYR A 394 -2.37 -9.04 51.23
C TYR A 394 -2.10 -7.53 51.24
N VAL A 395 -2.29 -6.88 50.10
CA VAL A 395 -2.15 -5.41 49.99
C VAL A 395 -3.40 -4.82 49.37
N ASP A 396 -3.66 -3.55 49.64
CA ASP A 396 -4.85 -2.88 49.11
C ASP A 396 -4.61 -2.17 47.75
N LEU A 397 -5.69 -1.63 47.20
CA LEU A 397 -5.64 -0.94 45.91
C LEU A 397 -4.77 0.32 45.94
N GLN A 398 -4.66 1.00 47.11
CA GLN A 398 -3.80 2.18 47.26
C GLN A 398 -2.31 1.80 47.24
N ASP A 399 -1.96 0.66 47.85
CA ASP A 399 -0.58 0.14 47.83
C ASP A 399 -0.18 -0.24 46.40
N ARG A 400 -1.05 -0.94 45.66
CA ARG A 400 -0.86 -1.21 44.25
C ARG A 400 -0.70 0.07 43.44
N SER A 401 -1.56 1.06 43.61
CA SER A 401 -1.48 2.35 42.92
C SER A 401 -0.15 3.07 43.19
N ASN A 402 0.27 3.12 44.48
CA ASN A 402 1.56 3.72 44.84
C ASN A 402 2.74 3.01 44.16
N ALA A 403 2.71 1.65 44.09
CA ALA A 403 3.77 0.89 43.39
C ALA A 403 3.80 1.17 41.91
N GLU A 404 2.64 1.22 41.25
CA GLU A 404 2.54 1.54 39.79
C GLU A 404 3.08 2.96 39.54
N ILE A 405 2.73 3.96 40.36
CA ILE A 405 3.22 5.35 40.24
C ILE A 405 4.74 5.39 40.43
N LEU A 406 5.25 4.84 41.53
CA LEU A 406 6.69 4.88 41.82
C LEU A 406 7.53 4.18 40.75
N THR A 407 7.12 2.99 40.32
CA THR A 407 7.82 2.25 39.24
C THR A 407 7.87 3.06 37.95
N ASN A 408 6.78 3.70 37.55
CA ASN A 408 6.77 4.51 36.32
C ASN A 408 7.60 5.79 36.47
N LEU A 409 7.62 6.44 37.64
CA LEU A 409 8.51 7.57 37.93
C LEU A 409 9.99 7.18 37.88
N ILE A 410 10.35 6.00 38.41
CA ILE A 410 11.73 5.49 38.36
C ILE A 410 12.09 5.20 36.90
N ILE A 411 11.22 4.54 36.11
CA ILE A 411 11.45 4.27 34.68
C ILE A 411 11.63 5.58 33.91
N LYS A 412 10.78 6.58 34.15
CA LYS A 412 10.89 7.89 33.50
C LYS A 412 12.22 8.56 33.81
N ASN A 413 12.60 8.62 35.09
CA ASN A 413 13.89 9.17 35.49
C ASN A 413 15.07 8.40 34.91
N ALA A 414 14.99 7.07 34.82
CA ALA A 414 16.02 6.24 34.20
C ALA A 414 16.18 6.53 32.70
N ILE A 415 15.08 6.69 31.98
CA ILE A 415 15.09 7.03 30.53
C ILE A 415 15.66 8.44 30.32
N GLU A 416 15.30 9.41 31.17
CA GLU A 416 15.81 10.78 31.10
C GLU A 416 17.31 10.88 31.45
N LEU A 417 17.80 10.05 32.36
CA LEU A 417 19.22 10.03 32.78
C LEU A 417 20.11 9.23 31.83
N LEU A 418 19.58 8.23 31.14
CA LEU A 418 20.31 7.34 30.25
C LEU A 418 19.91 7.68 28.81
N GLU A 419 20.90 7.85 27.92
CA GLU A 419 20.60 8.01 26.49
C GLU A 419 20.05 6.68 25.95
N VAL A 420 18.79 6.68 25.51
CA VAL A 420 18.06 5.48 25.04
C VAL A 420 18.82 4.76 23.91
N ASN A 421 19.55 5.49 23.09
CA ASN A 421 20.34 4.91 21.98
C ASN A 421 21.51 4.03 22.46
N ASP A 422 22.00 4.25 23.68
CA ASP A 422 23.09 3.46 24.27
C ASP A 422 22.56 2.18 24.95
N TYR A 423 21.25 2.11 25.25
CA TYR A 423 20.62 1.03 25.98
C TYR A 423 19.37 0.51 25.24
N ILE A 424 19.54 -0.42 24.31
CA ILE A 424 18.45 -1.00 23.48
C ILE A 424 17.30 -1.53 24.34
N GLU A 425 17.56 -2.03 25.53
CA GLU A 425 16.56 -2.54 26.47
C GLU A 425 15.57 -1.46 26.97
N LEU A 426 15.96 -0.18 26.97
CA LEU A 426 15.09 0.91 27.39
C LEU A 426 13.98 1.18 26.38
N LYS A 427 14.18 0.90 25.10
CA LYS A 427 13.18 1.10 24.05
C LYS A 427 11.85 0.44 24.34
N LYS A 428 11.85 -0.74 24.96
CA LYS A 428 10.62 -1.46 25.32
C LYS A 428 9.80 -0.76 26.40
N TYR A 429 10.40 0.18 27.14
CA TYR A 429 9.74 0.93 28.20
C TYR A 429 9.34 2.35 27.79
N GLU A 430 9.83 2.85 26.64
CA GLU A 430 9.42 4.14 26.10
C GLU A 430 7.90 4.23 25.94
N ASP A 431 7.24 3.17 25.49
CA ASP A 431 5.79 3.11 25.32
C ASP A 431 5.01 3.32 26.63
N ARG A 432 5.64 3.11 27.79
CA ARG A 432 5.00 3.30 29.11
C ARG A 432 4.93 4.76 29.53
N ILE A 433 5.85 5.58 29.02
CA ILE A 433 5.95 7.01 29.37
C ILE A 433 5.43 7.94 28.29
N GLN A 434 5.16 7.40 27.09
CA GLN A 434 4.61 8.17 25.98
C GLN A 434 3.15 8.54 26.22
N GLU A 435 2.80 9.75 25.80
CA GLU A 435 1.42 10.21 25.78
C GLU A 435 0.64 9.48 24.65
N LYS A 436 -0.59 9.06 24.95
CA LYS A 436 -1.46 8.38 24.00
C LYS A 436 -2.65 9.27 23.66
N TYR A 437 -2.84 9.54 22.37
CA TYR A 437 -3.96 10.34 21.88
C TYR A 437 -5.10 9.43 21.44
N LEU A 438 -6.27 9.55 22.05
CA LEU A 438 -7.49 8.90 21.58
C LEU A 438 -8.09 9.70 20.42
N LEU A 439 -8.15 9.10 19.24
CA LEU A 439 -8.74 9.70 18.06
C LEU A 439 -10.16 9.17 17.81
N ASN A 440 -11.05 10.06 17.36
CA ASN A 440 -12.45 9.71 17.13
C ASN A 440 -12.66 8.99 15.78
N PHE A 441 -12.19 7.77 15.63
CA PHE A 441 -12.51 6.91 14.48
C PHE A 441 -12.32 5.43 14.80
N SER A 442 -12.91 4.56 14.00
CA SER A 442 -12.68 3.12 14.10
C SER A 442 -11.51 2.70 13.19
N ILE A 443 -10.45 2.18 13.77
CA ILE A 443 -9.30 1.65 13.03
C ILE A 443 -9.70 0.50 12.12
N PHE A 444 -10.66 -0.34 12.54
CA PHE A 444 -11.13 -1.49 11.77
C PHE A 444 -11.82 -1.11 10.46
N GLN A 445 -12.52 0.03 10.43
CA GLN A 445 -13.18 0.52 9.23
C GLN A 445 -12.30 1.44 8.39
N SER A 446 -11.52 2.29 9.04
CA SER A 446 -10.82 3.41 8.37
C SER A 446 -9.42 3.06 7.90
N LEU A 447 -8.73 2.13 8.58
CA LEU A 447 -7.35 1.73 8.30
C LEU A 447 -7.21 0.20 8.29
N PRO A 448 -7.91 -0.53 7.39
CA PRO A 448 -7.87 -1.99 7.38
C PRO A 448 -6.47 -2.54 7.09
N ASP A 449 -5.66 -1.89 6.28
CA ASP A 449 -4.30 -2.31 5.97
C ASP A 449 -3.36 -2.22 7.19
N PHE A 450 -3.65 -1.33 8.15
CA PHE A 450 -2.85 -1.21 9.38
C PHE A 450 -2.91 -2.49 10.22
N TRP A 451 -4.12 -2.95 10.55
CA TRP A 451 -4.28 -4.14 11.40
C TRP A 451 -4.26 -5.46 10.62
N GLY A 452 -4.56 -5.44 9.31
CA GLY A 452 -4.63 -6.64 8.48
C GLY A 452 -3.30 -7.08 7.88
N ILE A 453 -2.40 -6.14 7.59
CA ILE A 453 -1.10 -6.40 6.92
C ILE A 453 0.05 -5.56 7.48
N ASP A 454 -0.09 -5.00 8.68
CA ASP A 454 0.91 -4.18 9.37
C ASP A 454 1.42 -2.99 8.53
N GLN A 455 0.54 -2.38 7.72
CA GLN A 455 0.88 -1.19 6.94
C GLN A 455 0.87 0.04 7.85
N GLU A 456 2.03 0.63 8.06
CA GLU A 456 2.14 1.93 8.71
C GLU A 456 1.63 3.05 7.79
N PHE A 457 1.04 4.08 8.40
CA PHE A 457 0.61 5.31 7.73
C PHE A 457 1.21 6.52 8.41
N PRO A 458 1.57 7.58 7.67
CA PRO A 458 2.05 8.81 8.28
C PRO A 458 0.92 9.49 9.08
N ILE A 459 1.24 9.91 10.30
CA ILE A 459 0.32 10.59 11.23
C ILE A 459 0.94 11.90 11.64
N MET A 460 0.18 13.00 11.59
CA MET A 460 0.66 14.30 12.01
C MET A 460 -0.48 15.24 12.43
N PRO A 461 -0.22 16.23 13.28
CA PRO A 461 -1.15 17.34 13.50
C PRO A 461 -1.30 18.16 12.21
N ILE A 462 -2.45 18.80 12.01
CA ILE A 462 -2.69 19.66 10.83
C ILE A 462 -2.52 21.17 11.14
N THR A 463 -2.21 21.49 12.40
CA THR A 463 -2.04 22.87 12.89
C THR A 463 -0.91 22.94 13.91
N HIS A 464 -0.45 24.17 14.24
CA HIS A 464 0.59 24.49 15.24
C HIS A 464 1.97 23.86 14.94
N LEU A 465 2.26 23.59 13.67
CA LEU A 465 3.52 22.98 13.24
C LEU A 465 4.71 23.97 13.25
N ASP A 466 4.45 25.24 13.53
CA ASP A 466 5.43 26.30 13.82
C ASP A 466 5.91 26.34 15.27
N LYS A 467 5.30 25.54 16.13
CA LYS A 467 5.64 25.43 17.53
C LYS A 467 6.46 24.18 17.82
N ILE A 468 7.32 24.28 18.81
CA ILE A 468 8.03 23.09 19.32
C ILE A 468 7.02 22.29 20.17
N ALA A 469 6.94 20.99 19.95
CA ALA A 469 6.17 20.11 20.83
C ALA A 469 6.75 20.19 22.26
N THR A 470 5.92 20.49 23.23
CA THR A 470 6.33 20.58 24.65
C THR A 470 6.24 19.24 25.34
N ARG A 471 5.61 18.26 24.70
CA ARG A 471 5.46 16.87 25.16
C ARG A 471 5.63 15.95 23.97
N SER A 472 6.23 14.81 24.19
CA SER A 472 6.52 13.78 23.16
C SER A 472 6.02 12.42 23.62
#